data_d46803912b96a2074b71e199c766698a
#
_entry.id   d46803912b96a2074b71e199c766698a
#
_cell.length_a   1.000
_cell.length_b   1.000
_cell.length_c   1.000
_cell.angle_alpha   90.00
_cell.angle_beta   90.00
_cell.angle_gamma   90.00
#
_symmetry.space_group_name_H-M   'P 1'
#
loop_
_entity.id
_entity.type
_entity.pdbx_description
1 polymer ?
#
loop_
_entity_poly.entity_id
_entity_poly.type
_entity_poly.pdbx_seq_one_letter_code
_entity_poly.pdbx_strand_id
1 'polypeptide(L)' 'GEIYLSGEDVCKLLHISKRTLQQYRDDKILPYIQIGGKIIYKESDILTILEQNYISNNTHHI' A
#
# COMPACT_ATOMS: atom_id res chain seq x y z
N GLY A 1 13.22 5.83 -12.39
CA GLY A 1 13.46 6.03 -10.98
C GLY A 1 12.27 5.67 -10.13
N GLU A 2 12.47 5.80 -8.84
CA GLU A 2 11.43 5.48 -7.87
C GLU A 2 10.32 6.54 -7.89
N ILE A 3 9.09 6.09 -7.78
CA ILE A 3 7.94 6.99 -7.66
C ILE A 3 7.47 6.98 -6.22
N TYR A 4 7.23 8.16 -5.69
CA TYR A 4 6.75 8.32 -4.31
C TYR A 4 5.31 8.77 -4.33
N LEU A 5 4.50 8.17 -3.47
CA LEU A 5 3.07 8.41 -3.41
C LEU A 5 2.69 9.04 -2.09
N SER A 6 1.70 9.93 -2.13
CA SER A 6 1.11 10.48 -0.92
C SER A 6 0.13 9.48 -0.33
N GLY A 7 -0.32 9.74 0.90
CA GLY A 7 -1.35 8.90 1.49
C GLY A 7 -2.63 8.90 0.67
N GLU A 8 -2.98 10.05 0.11
CA GLU A 8 -4.17 10.14 -0.74
C GLU A 8 -4.02 9.26 -1.98
N ASP A 9 -2.83 9.29 -2.59
CA ASP A 9 -2.58 8.48 -3.77
C ASP A 9 -2.72 7.00 -3.45
N VAL A 10 -2.20 6.58 -2.31
CA VAL A 10 -2.29 5.18 -1.90
C VAL A 10 -3.74 4.79 -1.64
N CYS A 11 -4.50 5.67 -0.98
CA CYS A 11 -5.91 5.40 -0.73
C CYS A 11 -6.68 5.20 -2.04
N LYS A 12 -6.38 6.03 -3.04
CA LYS A 12 -7.03 5.91 -4.34
C LYS A 12 -6.63 4.62 -5.04
N LEU A 13 -5.34 4.32 -4.99
CA LEU A 13 -4.82 3.13 -5.66
C LEU A 13 -5.41 1.86 -5.06
N LEU A 14 -5.50 1.80 -3.76
CA LEU A 14 -5.99 0.61 -3.06
C LEU A 14 -7.49 0.64 -2.79
N HIS A 15 -8.14 1.75 -3.08
CA HIS A 15 -9.58 1.93 -2.80
C HIS A 15 -9.89 1.75 -1.32
N ILE A 16 -9.09 2.37 -0.48
CA ILE A 16 -9.27 2.30 0.97
C ILE A 16 -9.43 3.70 1.53
N SER A 17 -9.98 3.77 2.74
CA SER A 17 -10.11 5.04 3.45
C SER A 17 -8.79 5.40 4.10
N LYS A 18 -8.66 6.66 4.52
CA LYS A 18 -7.49 7.12 5.25
C LYS A 18 -7.35 6.35 6.57
N ARG A 19 -8.47 6.01 7.17
CA ARG A 19 -8.47 5.27 8.42
C ARG A 19 -7.88 3.88 8.22
N THR A 20 -8.27 3.21 7.14
CA THR A 20 -7.73 1.91 6.82
C THR A 20 -6.25 2.00 6.52
N LEU A 21 -5.84 3.05 5.81
CA LEU A 21 -4.42 3.26 5.52
C LEU A 21 -3.63 3.42 6.80
N GLN A 22 -4.15 4.19 7.75
CA GLN A 22 -3.48 4.35 9.03
C GLN A 22 -3.38 3.03 9.77
N GLN A 23 -4.43 2.22 9.70
CA GLN A 23 -4.42 0.89 10.30
C GLN A 23 -3.31 0.04 9.71
N TYR A 24 -3.14 0.10 8.39
CA TYR A 24 -2.10 -0.66 7.71
C TYR A 24 -0.72 -0.21 8.14
N ARG A 25 -0.52 1.09 8.37
CA ARG A 25 0.75 1.58 8.89
C ARG A 25 1.00 1.09 10.30
N ASP A 26 -0.02 1.20 11.14
CA ASP A 26 0.09 0.81 12.54
C ASP A 26 0.39 -0.69 12.67
N ASP A 27 -0.20 -1.48 11.79
CA ASP A 27 0.00 -2.92 11.79
C ASP A 27 1.27 -3.34 11.03
N LYS A 28 2.01 -2.35 10.52
CA LYS A 28 3.26 -2.57 9.79
C LYS A 28 3.06 -3.42 8.56
N ILE A 29 1.89 -3.28 7.95
CA ILE A 29 1.58 -3.95 6.70
C ILE A 29 2.19 -3.20 5.52
N LEU A 30 2.16 -1.87 5.58
CA LEU A 30 2.71 -1.04 4.51
C LEU A 30 3.93 -0.28 5.01
N PRO A 31 5.07 -0.43 4.36
CA PRO A 31 6.24 0.39 4.67
C PRO A 31 5.97 1.83 4.25
N TYR A 32 6.56 2.76 4.97
CA TYR A 32 6.39 4.16 4.64
C TYR A 32 7.63 4.95 5.04
N ILE A 33 7.71 6.17 4.54
CA ILE A 33 8.80 7.10 4.85
C ILE A 33 8.17 8.28 5.57
N GLN A 34 8.72 8.62 6.72
CA GLN A 34 8.24 9.78 7.47
C GLN A 34 9.34 10.81 7.57
N ILE A 35 9.04 12.01 7.09
CA ILE A 35 9.96 13.13 7.16
C ILE A 35 9.21 14.29 7.80
N GLY A 36 9.59 14.62 9.04
CA GLY A 36 8.85 15.62 9.77
C GLY A 36 7.41 15.17 9.94
N GLY A 37 6.48 16.02 9.57
CA GLY A 37 5.06 15.67 9.64
C GLY A 37 4.50 15.04 8.38
N LYS A 38 5.35 14.70 7.43
CA LYS A 38 4.89 14.20 6.14
C LYS A 38 5.20 12.72 6.01
N ILE A 39 4.22 11.98 5.49
CA ILE A 39 4.37 10.55 5.25
C ILE A 39 4.19 10.31 3.75
N ILE A 40 5.14 9.58 3.17
CA ILE A 40 5.08 9.20 1.76
C ILE A 40 5.38 7.71 1.64
N TYR A 41 5.03 7.16 0.51
CA TYR A 41 5.15 5.73 0.25
C TYR A 41 5.90 5.52 -1.06
N LYS A 42 6.72 4.48 -1.12
CA LYS A 42 7.37 4.11 -2.37
C LYS A 42 6.39 3.26 -3.17
N GLU A 43 6.19 3.63 -4.42
CA GLU A 43 5.30 2.87 -5.28
C GLU A 43 5.72 1.41 -5.37
N SER A 44 7.02 1.16 -5.47
CA SER A 44 7.52 -0.22 -5.56
C SER A 44 7.15 -1.05 -4.34
N ASP A 45 7.15 -0.42 -3.15
CA ASP A 45 6.74 -1.13 -1.93
C ASP A 45 5.27 -1.50 -1.98
N ILE A 46 4.44 -0.57 -2.46
CA ILE A 46 3.00 -0.83 -2.56
C ILE A 46 2.75 -1.96 -3.54
N LEU A 47 3.42 -1.93 -4.69
CA LEU A 47 3.23 -2.98 -5.69
C LEU A 47 3.70 -4.34 -5.16
N THR A 48 4.78 -4.36 -4.40
CA THR A 48 5.27 -5.59 -3.79
C THR A 48 4.25 -6.17 -2.83
N ILE A 49 3.64 -5.31 -2.00
CA ILE A 49 2.62 -5.77 -1.05
C ILE A 49 1.41 -6.33 -1.78
N LEU A 50 0.99 -5.66 -2.85
CA LEU A 50 -0.13 -6.16 -3.66
C LEU A 50 0.20 -7.52 -4.24
N GLU A 51 1.41 -7.68 -4.74
CA GLU A 51 1.84 -8.94 -5.33
C GLU A 51 1.86 -10.05 -4.29
N GLN A 52 2.36 -9.76 -3.09
CA GLN A 52 2.46 -10.73 -2.02
C GLN A 52 1.10 -11.18 -1.52
N ASN A 53 0.10 -10.33 -1.67
CA ASN A 53 -1.25 -10.63 -1.20
C ASN A 53 -2.19 -11.01 -2.32
N TYR A 54 -1.65 -11.19 -3.52
CA TYR A 54 -2.46 -11.60 -4.65
C TYR A 54 -2.92 -13.04 -4.47
N ILE A 55 -4.21 -13.24 -4.58
CA ILE A 55 -4.79 -14.57 -4.48
C ILE A 55 -5.41 -14.90 -5.83
N SER A 56 -4.91 -15.96 -6.45
CA SER A 56 -5.43 -16.38 -7.74
C SER A 56 -6.53 -17.40 -7.53
N ASN A 57 -7.69 -17.11 -8.07
CA ASN A 57 -8.80 -18.04 -8.02
C ASN A 57 -8.82 -18.96 -9.20
N ASN A 58 -7.86 -18.80 -10.10
CA ASN A 58 -7.83 -19.63 -11.29
C ASN A 58 -7.44 -21.05 -10.98
N THR A 59 -6.83 -21.25 -9.85
CA THR A 59 -6.25 -22.55 -9.57
C THR A 59 -7.23 -23.51 -9.00
N HIS A 60 -8.40 -23.07 -8.64
CA HIS A 60 -9.30 -24.02 -8.11
C HIS A 60 -10.61 -23.92 -8.73
N HIS A 61 -10.69 -23.57 -9.81
CA HIS A 61 -11.85 -23.83 -10.41
C HIS A 61 -11.53 -24.60 -11.41
N ILE A 62 -11.20 -24.98 -11.21
CA ILE A 62 -11.23 -25.69 -11.93
C ILE A 62 -11.44 -26.38 -11.98
#